data_b7da452d78475cd9baaaf3938d14265a
#
_entry.id   b7da452d78475cd9baaaf3938d14265a
#
_cell.length_a   1.000
_cell.length_b   1.000
_cell.length_c   1.000
_cell.angle_alpha   90.00
_cell.angle_beta   90.00
_cell.angle_gamma   90.00
#
_symmetry.space_group_name_H-M   'P 1'
#
loop_
_entity.id
_entity.type
_entity.pdbx_description
1 polymer ?
#
loop_
_entity_poly.entity_id
_entity_poly.type
_entity_poly.pdbx_seq_one_letter_code
_entity_poly.pdbx_strand_id
1 'polypeptide(L)'
;MALKLYSNSLKSYEGELSKPIHASIFAIGRYLGKHKLKVYEWDEKQIAIPVIINVELPPRGNYNGIDIKEKEPILIVFGINSYPRKAPKAYSNRLDFPKDALSHLYIAKEGKPAPLCLIRGSIDEWFAEKEITDFVLQIQSWFSDAASGALVEDGNQFDPIRLEGYRGTSIYKYKELADVVNGKQSFIEGQNFALALFLETEKEANNSFPSFKLLRVIPNADEFKKVVELLKQVSDSKNGLVDKNLQFGLIVWEKELKPSTDYFVNLPRSFNQLIEFSKKTNIDLLSGFAWFFSSPSLKLIDNVPVLAGIKRPKNIIGYNSDIEFVNLYITVKDTD
;
A
#
# COMPACT_ATOMS: atom_id res chain seq x y z
N MET A 1 24.35 -12.61 -13.51
CA MET A 1 23.52 -13.48 -12.64
C MET A 1 22.20 -13.78 -13.35
N ALA A 2 21.73 -15.04 -13.39
CA ALA A 2 20.45 -15.35 -14.03
C ALA A 2 19.31 -14.75 -13.20
N LEU A 3 18.31 -14.16 -13.88
CA LEU A 3 17.13 -13.60 -13.21
C LEU A 3 16.34 -14.72 -12.52
N LYS A 4 15.99 -14.49 -11.27
CA LYS A 4 15.07 -15.36 -10.53
C LYS A 4 13.65 -14.97 -10.89
N LEU A 5 12.90 -15.91 -11.49
CA LEU A 5 11.54 -15.67 -11.98
C LEU A 5 10.51 -16.27 -11.04
N TYR A 6 9.43 -15.52 -10.80
CA TYR A 6 8.29 -15.99 -10.03
C TYR A 6 7.61 -17.20 -10.68
N SER A 7 7.51 -17.22 -12.03
CA SER A 7 6.93 -18.32 -12.79
C SER A 7 7.62 -19.68 -12.57
N ASN A 8 8.87 -19.70 -12.08
CA ASN A 8 9.56 -20.94 -11.76
C ASN A 8 8.95 -21.69 -10.56
N SER A 9 8.16 -21.00 -9.73
CA SER A 9 7.43 -21.59 -8.61
C SER A 9 6.01 -22.03 -8.96
N LEU A 10 5.53 -21.73 -10.18
CA LEU A 10 4.19 -22.05 -10.63
C LEU A 10 4.10 -23.44 -11.25
N LYS A 11 2.96 -24.11 -11.06
CA LYS A 11 2.65 -25.38 -11.72
C LYS A 11 2.18 -25.15 -13.16
N SER A 12 2.53 -26.04 -14.06
CA SER A 12 1.98 -26.06 -15.42
C SER A 12 0.47 -26.22 -15.37
N TYR A 13 -0.26 -25.45 -16.18
CA TYR A 13 -1.68 -25.59 -16.30
C TYR A 13 -2.02 -26.70 -17.31
N GLU A 14 -2.80 -27.70 -16.88
CA GLU A 14 -3.18 -28.85 -17.70
C GLU A 14 -4.68 -28.84 -18.07
N GLY A 15 -5.43 -27.84 -17.62
CA GLY A 15 -6.86 -27.71 -17.90
C GLY A 15 -7.17 -27.20 -19.30
N GLU A 16 -8.44 -27.27 -19.68
CA GLU A 16 -8.93 -26.70 -20.94
C GLU A 16 -9.02 -25.16 -20.86
N LEU A 17 -8.58 -24.51 -21.91
CA LEU A 17 -8.68 -23.07 -22.07
C LEU A 17 -9.89 -22.70 -22.92
N SER A 18 -10.61 -21.66 -22.53
CA SER A 18 -11.70 -21.12 -23.35
C SER A 18 -11.17 -20.56 -24.68
N LYS A 19 -12.02 -20.56 -25.71
CA LYS A 19 -11.68 -20.01 -27.04
C LYS A 19 -11.12 -18.57 -26.98
N PRO A 20 -11.68 -17.62 -26.18
CA PRO A 20 -11.13 -16.27 -26.06
C PRO A 20 -9.71 -16.27 -25.48
N ILE A 21 -9.42 -17.08 -24.48
CA ILE A 21 -8.09 -17.19 -23.89
C ILE A 21 -7.11 -17.76 -24.92
N HIS A 22 -7.47 -18.83 -25.62
CA HIS A 22 -6.65 -19.41 -26.68
C HIS A 22 -6.30 -18.38 -27.77
N ALA A 23 -7.30 -17.63 -28.25
CA ALA A 23 -7.09 -16.60 -29.26
C ALA A 23 -6.13 -15.51 -28.76
N SER A 24 -6.27 -15.10 -27.50
CA SER A 24 -5.39 -14.10 -26.90
C SER A 24 -3.96 -14.58 -26.71
N ILE A 25 -3.76 -15.83 -26.26
CA ILE A 25 -2.43 -16.44 -26.15
C ILE A 25 -1.75 -16.49 -27.53
N PHE A 26 -2.49 -16.87 -28.56
CA PHE A 26 -1.97 -16.92 -29.93
C PHE A 26 -1.60 -15.52 -30.42
N ALA A 27 -2.47 -14.51 -30.19
CA ALA A 27 -2.22 -13.13 -30.59
C ALA A 27 -0.98 -12.54 -29.88
N ILE A 28 -0.85 -12.77 -28.56
CA ILE A 28 0.35 -12.37 -27.78
C ILE A 28 1.60 -13.04 -28.36
N GLY A 29 1.54 -14.37 -28.60
CA GLY A 29 2.66 -15.12 -29.15
C GLY A 29 3.08 -14.56 -30.51
N ARG A 30 2.13 -14.32 -31.40
CA ARG A 30 2.39 -13.73 -32.73
C ARG A 30 3.00 -12.31 -32.60
N TYR A 31 2.44 -11.47 -31.76
CA TYR A 31 2.95 -10.11 -31.53
C TYR A 31 4.41 -10.11 -31.02
N LEU A 32 4.73 -11.01 -30.09
CA LEU A 32 6.07 -11.14 -29.51
C LEU A 32 7.03 -12.03 -30.31
N GLY A 33 6.65 -12.54 -31.48
CA GLY A 33 7.45 -13.44 -32.29
C GLY A 33 7.71 -14.80 -31.63
N LYS A 34 6.78 -15.31 -30.82
CA LYS A 34 6.86 -16.58 -30.11
C LYS A 34 5.82 -17.57 -30.65
N HIS A 35 6.26 -18.75 -31.07
CA HIS A 35 5.36 -19.77 -31.61
C HIS A 35 4.53 -20.48 -30.53
N LYS A 36 5.05 -20.58 -29.30
CA LYS A 36 4.36 -21.28 -28.20
C LYS A 36 4.66 -20.58 -26.88
N LEU A 37 3.61 -20.20 -26.16
CA LEU A 37 3.69 -19.67 -24.81
C LEU A 37 3.31 -20.76 -23.81
N LYS A 38 4.02 -20.79 -22.68
CA LYS A 38 3.71 -21.68 -21.56
C LYS A 38 2.57 -21.09 -20.75
N VAL A 39 1.71 -21.95 -20.21
CA VAL A 39 0.58 -21.58 -19.36
C VAL A 39 0.76 -22.22 -18.00
N TYR A 40 0.59 -21.44 -16.94
CA TYR A 40 0.76 -21.86 -15.57
C TYR A 40 -0.51 -21.60 -14.75
N GLU A 41 -0.70 -22.36 -13.69
CA GLU A 41 -1.70 -22.10 -12.67
C GLU A 41 -1.27 -20.89 -11.84
N TRP A 42 -2.13 -19.84 -11.78
CA TRP A 42 -1.93 -18.72 -10.88
C TRP A 42 -2.65 -18.95 -9.55
N ASP A 43 -3.90 -19.35 -9.65
CA ASP A 43 -4.76 -19.86 -8.57
C ASP A 43 -5.90 -20.68 -9.18
N GLU A 44 -6.85 -21.14 -8.36
CA GLU A 44 -7.98 -21.99 -8.79
C GLU A 44 -8.85 -21.38 -9.91
N LYS A 45 -8.82 -20.06 -10.09
CA LYS A 45 -9.68 -19.31 -11.02
C LYS A 45 -8.91 -18.55 -12.09
N GLN A 46 -7.59 -18.60 -12.05
CA GLN A 46 -6.73 -17.76 -12.89
C GLN A 46 -5.53 -18.55 -13.42
N ILE A 47 -5.10 -18.21 -14.61
CA ILE A 47 -3.90 -18.72 -15.25
C ILE A 47 -2.92 -17.58 -15.53
N ALA A 48 -1.64 -17.89 -15.56
CA ALA A 48 -0.55 -16.96 -15.83
C ALA A 48 0.25 -17.37 -17.07
N ILE A 49 0.60 -16.40 -17.88
CA ILE A 49 1.41 -16.57 -19.07
C ILE A 49 2.66 -15.71 -18.94
N PRO A 50 3.85 -16.34 -18.77
CA PRO A 50 5.10 -15.60 -18.75
C PRO A 50 5.49 -15.21 -20.16
N VAL A 51 5.80 -13.93 -20.33
CA VAL A 51 6.31 -13.36 -21.57
C VAL A 51 7.47 -12.43 -21.28
N ILE A 52 8.30 -12.16 -22.29
CA ILE A 52 9.35 -11.15 -22.25
C ILE A 52 8.91 -10.04 -23.19
N ILE A 53 8.82 -8.83 -22.67
CA ILE A 53 8.53 -7.63 -23.46
C ILE A 53 9.82 -6.85 -23.69
N ASN A 54 9.90 -6.15 -24.82
CA ASN A 54 10.94 -5.18 -25.06
C ASN A 54 10.50 -3.82 -24.50
N VAL A 55 11.37 -3.20 -23.72
CA VAL A 55 11.15 -1.91 -23.09
C VAL A 55 12.10 -0.89 -23.72
N GLU A 56 11.58 0.25 -24.11
CA GLU A 56 12.41 1.37 -24.55
C GLU A 56 13.00 2.05 -23.33
N LEU A 57 14.33 1.95 -23.20
CA LEU A 57 15.06 2.55 -22.09
C LEU A 57 15.60 3.93 -22.47
N PRO A 58 15.65 4.88 -21.51
CA PRO A 58 16.24 6.19 -21.76
C PRO A 58 17.72 6.09 -22.15
N PRO A 59 18.21 6.89 -23.13
CA PRO A 59 19.61 6.81 -23.58
C PRO A 59 20.65 7.10 -22.48
N ARG A 60 20.26 7.83 -21.44
CA ARG A 60 21.13 8.19 -20.30
C ARG A 60 21.05 7.22 -19.13
N GLY A 61 20.39 6.06 -19.32
CA GLY A 61 20.10 5.11 -18.26
C GLY A 61 18.77 5.40 -17.53
N ASN A 62 18.35 4.46 -16.72
CA ASN A 62 17.08 4.54 -16.01
C ASN A 62 17.07 5.65 -14.97
N TYR A 63 15.90 6.29 -14.83
CA TYR A 63 15.66 7.35 -13.86
C TYR A 63 16.01 6.87 -12.43
N ASN A 64 16.79 7.66 -11.69
CA ASN A 64 17.25 7.37 -10.32
C ASN A 64 17.85 5.96 -10.12
N GLY A 65 18.38 5.34 -11.20
CA GLY A 65 18.94 3.99 -11.12
C GLY A 65 17.94 2.88 -10.90
N ILE A 66 16.65 3.12 -11.14
CA ILE A 66 15.58 2.10 -11.04
C ILE A 66 15.91 0.94 -11.99
N ASP A 67 15.94 -0.29 -11.50
CA ASP A 67 16.37 -1.46 -12.27
C ASP A 67 15.24 -2.00 -13.18
N ILE A 68 14.95 -1.29 -14.27
CA ILE A 68 14.10 -1.78 -15.37
C ILE A 68 15.00 -2.31 -16.48
N LYS A 69 14.68 -3.48 -17.01
CA LYS A 69 15.46 -4.16 -18.05
C LYS A 69 14.92 -3.86 -19.45
N GLU A 70 15.80 -3.80 -20.46
CA GLU A 70 15.40 -3.72 -21.87
C GLU A 70 14.51 -4.91 -22.31
N LYS A 71 14.76 -6.09 -21.73
CA LYS A 71 13.95 -7.29 -21.89
C LYS A 71 13.33 -7.65 -20.53
N GLU A 72 12.14 -7.12 -20.27
CA GLU A 72 11.50 -7.28 -18.98
C GLU A 72 10.59 -8.52 -18.98
N PRO A 73 10.82 -9.49 -18.06
CA PRO A 73 9.95 -10.64 -17.91
C PRO A 73 8.72 -10.26 -17.11
N ILE A 74 7.55 -10.53 -17.66
CA ILE A 74 6.24 -10.24 -17.05
C ILE A 74 5.35 -11.48 -17.03
N LEU A 75 4.29 -11.41 -16.24
CA LEU A 75 3.18 -12.36 -16.21
C LEU A 75 1.90 -11.65 -16.62
N ILE A 76 1.21 -12.21 -17.62
CA ILE A 76 -0.15 -11.81 -17.96
C ILE A 76 -1.09 -12.84 -17.36
N VAL A 77 -2.00 -12.40 -16.48
CA VAL A 77 -2.88 -13.29 -15.72
C VAL A 77 -4.31 -13.12 -16.19
N PHE A 78 -4.93 -14.21 -16.63
CA PHE A 78 -6.30 -14.28 -17.13
C PHE A 78 -7.21 -14.95 -16.12
N GLY A 79 -8.40 -14.44 -15.95
CA GLY A 79 -9.46 -15.15 -15.23
C GLY A 79 -10.11 -16.20 -16.13
N ILE A 80 -10.06 -17.48 -15.76
CA ILE A 80 -10.55 -18.60 -16.58
C ILE A 80 -11.99 -18.41 -17.03
N ASN A 81 -12.86 -17.99 -16.11
CA ASN A 81 -14.29 -17.84 -16.36
C ASN A 81 -14.74 -16.39 -16.56
N SER A 82 -13.87 -15.41 -16.31
CA SER A 82 -14.23 -13.99 -16.38
C SER A 82 -13.75 -13.28 -17.63
N TYR A 83 -12.68 -13.81 -18.27
CA TYR A 83 -12.19 -13.27 -19.52
C TYR A 83 -13.11 -13.65 -20.70
N PRO A 84 -13.41 -12.75 -21.67
CA PRO A 84 -12.86 -11.40 -21.83
C PRO A 84 -13.65 -10.28 -21.13
N ARG A 85 -14.73 -10.58 -20.39
CA ARG A 85 -15.54 -9.55 -19.70
C ARG A 85 -14.76 -8.76 -18.67
N LYS A 86 -13.73 -9.39 -18.08
CA LYS A 86 -12.73 -8.73 -17.23
C LYS A 86 -11.39 -8.72 -17.93
N ALA A 87 -10.72 -7.59 -17.90
CA ALA A 87 -9.38 -7.43 -18.42
C ALA A 87 -8.40 -8.38 -17.73
N PRO A 88 -7.35 -8.84 -18.42
CA PRO A 88 -6.24 -9.52 -17.76
C PRO A 88 -5.50 -8.56 -16.84
N LYS A 89 -4.67 -9.11 -15.93
CA LYS A 89 -3.78 -8.34 -15.08
C LYS A 89 -2.33 -8.59 -15.48
N ALA A 90 -1.49 -7.58 -15.33
CA ALA A 90 -0.06 -7.71 -15.57
C ALA A 90 0.73 -7.61 -14.26
N TYR A 91 1.80 -8.40 -14.16
CA TYR A 91 2.69 -8.44 -13.01
C TYR A 91 4.13 -8.54 -13.49
N SER A 92 5.10 -8.03 -12.73
CA SER A 92 6.49 -8.40 -12.99
C SER A 92 6.70 -9.88 -12.66
N ASN A 93 7.45 -10.59 -13.53
CA ASN A 93 7.84 -12.00 -13.28
C ASN A 93 9.16 -12.09 -12.49
N ARG A 94 9.81 -10.97 -12.18
CA ARG A 94 11.08 -10.92 -11.44
C ARG A 94 10.83 -10.92 -9.94
N LEU A 95 11.62 -11.71 -9.20
CA LEU A 95 11.60 -11.68 -7.72
C LEU A 95 12.33 -10.44 -7.16
N ASP A 96 13.26 -9.88 -7.93
CA ASP A 96 14.05 -8.68 -7.60
C ASP A 96 13.50 -7.40 -8.23
N PHE A 97 12.24 -7.40 -8.62
CA PHE A 97 11.59 -6.22 -9.21
C PHE A 97 11.57 -5.05 -8.22
N PRO A 98 12.01 -3.83 -8.65
CA PRO A 98 12.19 -2.68 -7.76
C PRO A 98 10.86 -2.02 -7.35
N LYS A 99 9.91 -2.79 -6.83
CA LYS A 99 8.56 -2.34 -6.48
C LYS A 99 8.52 -1.22 -5.46
N ASP A 100 9.55 -1.12 -4.60
CA ASP A 100 9.66 -0.12 -3.56
C ASP A 100 10.01 1.28 -4.09
N ALA A 101 10.50 1.34 -5.34
CA ALA A 101 10.89 2.59 -5.99
C ALA A 101 9.89 3.05 -7.06
N LEU A 102 8.77 2.33 -7.25
CA LEU A 102 7.83 2.57 -8.34
C LEU A 102 6.45 2.98 -7.86
N SER A 103 5.90 4.00 -8.49
CA SER A 103 4.49 4.38 -8.42
C SER A 103 3.63 3.46 -9.31
N HIS A 104 2.31 3.66 -9.28
CA HIS A 104 1.35 2.95 -10.14
C HIS A 104 1.45 1.41 -10.05
N LEU A 105 1.55 0.90 -8.81
CA LEU A 105 1.39 -0.51 -8.50
C LEU A 105 0.17 -0.71 -7.61
N TYR A 106 -0.54 -1.82 -7.75
CA TYR A 106 -1.58 -2.21 -6.78
C TYR A 106 -0.97 -2.96 -5.60
N ILE A 107 -1.69 -2.98 -4.48
CA ILE A 107 -1.28 -3.76 -3.31
C ILE A 107 -1.20 -5.24 -3.67
N ALA A 108 -0.04 -5.83 -3.42
CA ALA A 108 0.18 -7.26 -3.60
C ALA A 108 -0.32 -8.06 -2.39
N LYS A 109 -0.71 -9.31 -2.63
CA LYS A 109 -0.79 -10.29 -1.55
C LYS A 109 0.63 -10.68 -1.15
N GLU A 110 0.82 -11.00 0.12
CA GLU A 110 2.13 -11.46 0.62
C GLU A 110 2.68 -12.61 -0.23
N GLY A 111 3.95 -12.53 -0.60
CA GLY A 111 4.62 -13.53 -1.44
C GLY A 111 4.19 -13.55 -2.91
N LYS A 112 3.32 -12.64 -3.34
CA LYS A 112 2.92 -12.46 -4.74
C LYS A 112 3.56 -11.19 -5.32
N PRO A 113 3.83 -11.15 -6.64
CA PRO A 113 4.27 -9.93 -7.30
C PRO A 113 3.16 -8.87 -7.28
N ALA A 114 3.56 -7.60 -7.28
CA ALA A 114 2.62 -6.49 -7.33
C ALA A 114 1.97 -6.37 -8.71
N PRO A 115 0.64 -6.22 -8.79
CA PRO A 115 -0.02 -5.96 -10.06
C PRO A 115 0.31 -4.54 -10.55
N LEU A 116 0.55 -4.39 -11.84
CA LEU A 116 0.78 -3.09 -12.47
C LEU A 116 -0.54 -2.32 -12.60
N CYS A 117 -0.53 -1.04 -12.24
CA CYS A 117 -1.63 -0.12 -12.49
C CYS A 117 -1.43 0.52 -13.87
N LEU A 118 -1.92 -0.16 -14.90
CA LEU A 118 -1.70 0.23 -16.30
C LEU A 118 -2.56 1.41 -16.73
N ILE A 119 -3.75 1.55 -16.15
CA ILE A 119 -4.76 2.53 -16.54
C ILE A 119 -5.30 3.21 -15.30
N ARG A 120 -5.41 4.53 -15.33
CA ARG A 120 -6.14 5.30 -14.32
C ARG A 120 -7.64 5.17 -14.60
N GLY A 121 -8.37 4.59 -13.68
CA GLY A 121 -9.81 4.30 -13.83
C GLY A 121 -10.10 2.81 -13.99
N SER A 122 -11.21 2.49 -14.65
CA SER A 122 -11.63 1.10 -14.85
C SER A 122 -10.87 0.46 -16.01
N ILE A 123 -9.98 -0.47 -15.70
CA ILE A 123 -9.27 -1.24 -16.73
C ILE A 123 -10.21 -2.14 -17.54
N ASP A 124 -11.31 -2.60 -16.93
CA ASP A 124 -12.30 -3.43 -17.62
C ASP A 124 -13.04 -2.62 -18.70
N GLU A 125 -13.40 -1.35 -18.41
CA GLU A 125 -14.01 -0.45 -19.40
C GLU A 125 -13.04 -0.10 -20.52
N TRP A 126 -11.79 0.22 -20.17
CA TRP A 126 -10.77 0.47 -21.18
C TRP A 126 -10.54 -0.74 -22.09
N PHE A 127 -10.47 -1.94 -21.52
CA PHE A 127 -10.20 -3.18 -22.25
C PHE A 127 -11.39 -3.62 -23.12
N ALA A 128 -12.62 -3.23 -22.77
CA ALA A 128 -13.81 -3.59 -23.54
C ALA A 128 -13.76 -3.11 -25.00
N GLU A 129 -12.97 -2.05 -25.29
CA GLU A 129 -12.79 -1.47 -26.63
C GLU A 129 -11.40 -1.77 -27.22
N LYS A 130 -10.64 -2.68 -26.64
CA LYS A 130 -9.25 -2.95 -26.98
C LYS A 130 -9.01 -4.42 -27.27
N GLU A 131 -7.96 -4.69 -28.01
CA GLU A 131 -7.46 -6.03 -28.24
C GLU A 131 -6.37 -6.38 -27.21
N ILE A 132 -6.06 -7.67 -27.09
CA ILE A 132 -5.01 -8.15 -26.18
C ILE A 132 -3.62 -7.60 -26.54
N THR A 133 -3.38 -7.28 -27.80
CA THR A 133 -2.15 -6.64 -28.27
C THR A 133 -2.02 -5.21 -27.76
N ASP A 134 -3.11 -4.46 -27.67
CA ASP A 134 -3.12 -3.12 -27.06
C ASP A 134 -2.78 -3.20 -25.57
N PHE A 135 -3.26 -4.26 -24.88
CA PHE A 135 -2.90 -4.50 -23.49
C PHE A 135 -1.40 -4.76 -23.32
N VAL A 136 -0.77 -5.51 -24.25
CA VAL A 136 0.69 -5.72 -24.24
C VAL A 136 1.44 -4.42 -24.52
N LEU A 137 0.98 -3.61 -25.46
CA LEU A 137 1.53 -2.29 -25.74
C LEU A 137 1.46 -1.37 -24.50
N GLN A 138 0.32 -1.40 -23.79
CA GLN A 138 0.16 -0.62 -22.56
C GLN A 138 1.13 -1.06 -21.47
N ILE A 139 1.43 -2.36 -21.36
CA ILE A 139 2.46 -2.84 -20.43
C ILE A 139 3.83 -2.31 -20.85
N GLN A 140 4.19 -2.35 -22.14
CA GLN A 140 5.47 -1.83 -22.65
C GLN A 140 5.62 -0.33 -22.35
N SER A 141 4.57 0.47 -22.61
CA SER A 141 4.51 1.89 -22.27
C SER A 141 4.74 2.13 -20.78
N TRP A 142 4.03 1.40 -19.92
CA TRP A 142 4.18 1.51 -18.48
C TRP A 142 5.62 1.27 -18.02
N PHE A 143 6.31 0.26 -18.57
CA PHE A 143 7.72 0.00 -18.22
C PHE A 143 8.68 1.07 -18.79
N SER A 144 8.39 1.62 -19.96
CA SER A 144 9.17 2.74 -20.52
C SER A 144 9.00 4.00 -19.68
N ASP A 145 7.79 4.27 -19.22
CA ASP A 145 7.47 5.37 -18.29
C ASP A 145 8.16 5.16 -16.93
N ALA A 146 8.17 3.91 -16.43
CA ALA A 146 8.90 3.55 -15.21
C ALA A 146 10.40 3.79 -15.35
N ALA A 147 10.98 3.40 -16.49
CA ALA A 147 12.42 3.58 -16.77
C ALA A 147 12.81 5.05 -16.93
N SER A 148 11.95 5.89 -17.49
CA SER A 148 12.18 7.32 -17.72
C SER A 148 11.81 8.21 -16.52
N GLY A 149 11.08 7.68 -15.52
CA GLY A 149 10.52 8.45 -14.41
C GLY A 149 9.19 9.12 -14.72
N ALA A 150 8.63 8.94 -15.92
CA ALA A 150 7.38 9.55 -16.36
C ALA A 150 6.16 9.07 -15.58
N LEU A 151 6.21 7.90 -14.91
CA LEU A 151 5.14 7.46 -14.02
C LEU A 151 4.82 8.48 -12.90
N VAL A 152 5.80 9.29 -12.49
CA VAL A 152 5.65 10.32 -11.44
C VAL A 152 5.24 11.67 -12.05
N GLU A 153 5.55 11.91 -13.32
CA GLU A 153 5.29 13.19 -13.99
C GLU A 153 3.84 13.37 -14.43
N ASP A 154 3.14 12.27 -14.68
CA ASP A 154 1.77 12.28 -15.19
C ASP A 154 0.77 12.74 -14.14
N GLY A 155 0.55 14.05 -14.11
CA GLY A 155 -0.47 14.71 -13.30
C GLY A 155 0.06 15.36 -12.02
N ASN A 156 -0.79 16.19 -11.42
CA ASN A 156 -0.47 17.01 -10.23
C ASN A 156 -0.65 16.27 -8.89
N GLN A 157 -0.64 14.94 -8.90
CA GLN A 157 -0.96 14.14 -7.72
C GLN A 157 0.10 13.06 -7.47
N PHE A 158 0.25 12.68 -6.21
CA PHE A 158 1.19 11.68 -5.75
C PHE A 158 0.45 10.40 -5.36
N ASP A 159 0.96 9.24 -5.80
CA ASP A 159 0.39 7.95 -5.41
C ASP A 159 0.68 7.67 -3.93
N PRO A 160 -0.32 7.23 -3.15
CA PRO A 160 -0.11 6.89 -1.75
C PRO A 160 0.72 5.61 -1.59
N ILE A 161 1.36 5.48 -0.42
CA ILE A 161 2.05 4.26 0.01
C ILE A 161 1.11 3.05 -0.01
N ARG A 162 1.64 1.92 -0.45
CA ARG A 162 0.95 0.62 -0.49
C ARG A 162 1.73 -0.38 0.35
N LEU A 163 1.24 -0.65 1.55
CA LEU A 163 1.85 -1.63 2.43
C LEU A 163 1.34 -3.03 2.11
N GLU A 164 2.24 -3.94 1.72
CA GLU A 164 1.90 -5.33 1.45
C GLU A 164 1.44 -6.06 2.72
N GLY A 165 0.36 -6.83 2.58
CA GLY A 165 -0.19 -7.62 3.68
C GLY A 165 -1.00 -6.82 4.70
N TYR A 166 -1.07 -5.48 4.62
CA TYR A 166 -1.93 -4.67 5.46
C TYR A 166 -3.37 -4.67 4.91
N ARG A 167 -4.33 -4.94 5.79
CA ARG A 167 -5.76 -4.97 5.43
C ARG A 167 -6.64 -4.23 6.43
N GLY A 168 -6.04 -3.50 7.36
CA GLY A 168 -6.75 -2.64 8.28
C GLY A 168 -7.28 -1.39 7.57
N THR A 169 -8.31 -0.78 8.16
CA THR A 169 -8.91 0.45 7.65
C THR A 169 -8.96 1.48 8.77
N SER A 170 -8.62 2.73 8.47
CA SER A 170 -8.88 3.84 9.38
C SER A 170 -9.82 4.84 8.74
N ILE A 171 -10.85 5.22 9.48
CA ILE A 171 -11.83 6.21 9.07
C ILE A 171 -11.54 7.50 9.84
N TYR A 172 -11.26 8.58 9.14
CA TYR A 172 -10.99 9.89 9.74
C TYR A 172 -11.40 11.02 8.79
N LYS A 173 -11.58 12.22 9.37
CA LYS A 173 -11.80 13.43 8.58
C LYS A 173 -10.44 13.97 8.17
N TYR A 174 -10.09 13.75 6.92
CA TYR A 174 -8.77 14.05 6.38
C TYR A 174 -8.33 15.50 6.66
N LYS A 175 -9.19 16.49 6.40
CA LYS A 175 -8.86 17.90 6.61
C LYS A 175 -8.50 18.20 8.06
N GLU A 176 -9.30 17.72 9.03
CA GLU A 176 -9.04 17.95 10.45
C GLU A 176 -7.68 17.38 10.86
N LEU A 177 -7.34 16.19 10.34
CA LEU A 177 -6.06 15.54 10.63
C LEU A 177 -4.88 16.26 9.97
N ALA A 178 -5.03 16.67 8.72
CA ALA A 178 -4.01 17.44 8.00
C ALA A 178 -3.76 18.81 8.68
N ASP A 179 -4.80 19.46 9.20
CA ASP A 179 -4.68 20.72 9.93
C ASP A 179 -3.89 20.56 11.25
N VAL A 180 -4.05 19.43 11.95
CA VAL A 180 -3.24 19.09 13.13
C VAL A 180 -1.75 18.98 12.79
N VAL A 181 -1.43 18.25 11.71
CA VAL A 181 -0.04 18.05 11.28
C VAL A 181 0.59 19.34 10.77
N ASN A 182 -0.11 20.07 9.88
CA ASN A 182 0.37 21.34 9.33
C ASN A 182 0.49 22.44 10.41
N GLY A 183 -0.43 22.45 11.36
CA GLY A 183 -0.41 23.38 12.51
C GLY A 183 0.59 22.99 13.59
N LYS A 184 1.29 21.83 13.43
CA LYS A 184 2.20 21.27 14.42
C LYS A 184 1.60 21.25 15.83
N GLN A 185 0.32 20.84 15.93
CA GLN A 185 -0.38 20.74 17.20
C GLN A 185 0.09 19.51 17.97
N SER A 186 1.31 19.58 18.46
CA SER A 186 1.96 18.47 19.18
C SER A 186 1.49 18.39 20.63
N PHE A 187 1.40 17.15 21.12
CA PHE A 187 1.04 16.88 22.51
C PHE A 187 2.08 17.40 23.51
N ILE A 188 3.34 17.35 23.12
CA ILE A 188 4.47 17.96 23.86
C ILE A 188 5.16 18.93 22.91
N GLU A 189 5.41 20.14 23.38
CA GLU A 189 6.11 21.15 22.63
C GLU A 189 7.47 20.65 22.13
N GLY A 190 7.75 20.86 20.84
CA GLY A 190 9.00 20.41 20.20
C GLY A 190 9.02 18.95 19.77
N GLN A 191 7.97 18.17 20.03
CA GLN A 191 7.80 16.81 19.53
C GLN A 191 6.73 16.76 18.43
N ASN A 192 6.76 15.71 17.59
CA ASN A 192 5.89 15.64 16.41
C ASN A 192 4.88 14.49 16.55
N PHE A 193 4.12 14.51 17.63
CA PHE A 193 3.02 13.59 17.83
C PHE A 193 1.86 14.25 18.61
N ALA A 194 0.67 13.69 18.40
CA ALA A 194 -0.51 13.94 19.21
C ALA A 194 -1.12 12.61 19.65
N LEU A 195 -1.84 12.62 20.78
CA LEU A 195 -2.65 11.49 21.16
C LEU A 195 -3.97 11.52 20.39
N ALA A 196 -4.58 10.36 20.26
CA ALA A 196 -5.88 10.23 19.64
C ALA A 196 -6.73 9.17 20.33
N LEU A 197 -8.04 9.36 20.29
CA LEU A 197 -9.03 8.37 20.71
C LEU A 197 -9.63 7.74 19.46
N PHE A 198 -9.55 6.42 19.39
CA PHE A 198 -10.11 5.60 18.32
C PHE A 198 -11.22 4.70 18.84
N LEU A 199 -12.16 4.40 17.97
CA LEU A 199 -13.15 3.35 18.15
C LEU A 199 -12.81 2.21 17.20
N GLU A 200 -12.52 1.03 17.72
CA GLU A 200 -12.44 -0.18 16.90
C GLU A 200 -13.86 -0.54 16.44
N THR A 201 -14.05 -0.57 15.13
CA THR A 201 -15.33 -0.95 14.53
C THR A 201 -15.43 -2.48 14.46
N GLU A 202 -16.65 -3.02 14.48
CA GLU A 202 -16.87 -4.46 14.39
C GLU A 202 -16.15 -5.06 13.18
N LYS A 203 -15.51 -6.21 13.40
CA LYS A 203 -14.86 -6.97 12.34
C LYS A 203 -15.92 -7.52 11.41
N GLU A 204 -15.89 -7.21 10.15
CA GLU A 204 -16.66 -7.94 9.14
C GLU A 204 -16.30 -9.44 9.25
N ALA A 205 -17.28 -10.33 9.18
CA ALA A 205 -17.13 -11.77 9.43
C ALA A 205 -16.00 -12.46 8.63
N ASN A 206 -15.51 -11.83 7.57
CA ASN A 206 -14.43 -12.31 6.71
C ASN A 206 -13.13 -11.50 6.81
N ASN A 207 -13.05 -10.51 7.71
CA ASN A 207 -11.90 -9.63 7.83
C ASN A 207 -11.22 -9.84 9.18
N SER A 208 -10.03 -10.44 9.18
CA SER A 208 -9.24 -10.71 10.41
C SER A 208 -8.53 -9.47 10.94
N PHE A 209 -8.62 -8.33 10.27
CA PHE A 209 -7.89 -7.11 10.61
C PHE A 209 -8.81 -6.07 11.24
N PRO A 210 -8.31 -5.33 12.24
CA PRO A 210 -9.09 -4.29 12.90
C PRO A 210 -9.31 -3.09 11.98
N SER A 211 -10.49 -2.51 12.10
CA SER A 211 -10.83 -1.22 11.49
C SER A 211 -11.06 -0.19 12.59
N PHE A 212 -10.52 1.00 12.43
CA PHE A 212 -10.57 2.06 13.44
C PHE A 212 -11.24 3.31 12.90
N LYS A 213 -12.09 3.92 13.73
CA LYS A 213 -12.61 5.26 13.49
C LYS A 213 -11.93 6.24 14.45
N LEU A 214 -11.25 7.24 13.92
CA LEU A 214 -10.73 8.34 14.72
C LEU A 214 -11.92 9.17 15.25
N LEU A 215 -12.06 9.22 16.57
CA LEU A 215 -13.11 10.00 17.24
C LEU A 215 -12.64 11.40 17.60
N ARG A 216 -11.41 11.53 18.13
CA ARG A 216 -10.88 12.78 18.61
C ARG A 216 -9.36 12.79 18.58
N VAL A 217 -8.79 13.91 18.19
CA VAL A 217 -7.38 14.25 18.43
C VAL A 217 -7.26 14.93 19.78
N ILE A 218 -6.22 14.58 20.53
CA ILE A 218 -5.95 15.09 21.87
C ILE A 218 -4.60 15.84 21.81
N PRO A 219 -4.63 17.16 21.67
CA PRO A 219 -3.43 17.94 21.36
C PRO A 219 -2.56 18.26 22.56
N ASN A 220 -3.04 18.05 23.80
CA ASN A 220 -2.29 18.41 25.02
C ASN A 220 -2.75 17.61 26.25
N ALA A 221 -1.99 17.71 27.33
CA ALA A 221 -2.22 17.01 28.57
C ALA A 221 -3.54 17.38 29.27
N ASP A 222 -4.02 18.61 29.15
CA ASP A 222 -5.26 19.02 29.79
C ASP A 222 -6.48 18.43 29.09
N GLU A 223 -6.46 18.39 27.75
CA GLU A 223 -7.47 17.68 26.98
C GLU A 223 -7.44 16.17 27.27
N PHE A 224 -6.25 15.58 27.45
CA PHE A 224 -6.12 14.18 27.82
C PHE A 224 -6.78 13.89 29.18
N LYS A 225 -6.51 14.72 30.20
CA LYS A 225 -7.15 14.59 31.52
C LYS A 225 -8.68 14.64 31.42
N LYS A 226 -9.21 15.63 30.67
CA LYS A 226 -10.66 15.75 30.44
C LYS A 226 -11.25 14.50 29.79
N VAL A 227 -10.58 13.95 28.76
CA VAL A 227 -11.04 12.74 28.08
C VAL A 227 -11.02 11.54 29.04
N VAL A 228 -9.97 11.36 29.84
CA VAL A 228 -9.88 10.29 30.82
C VAL A 228 -10.97 10.41 31.90
N GLU A 229 -11.22 11.62 32.39
CA GLU A 229 -12.31 11.90 33.35
C GLU A 229 -13.69 11.59 32.76
N LEU A 230 -13.96 11.99 31.55
CA LEU A 230 -15.20 11.68 30.84
C LEU A 230 -15.38 10.17 30.67
N LEU A 231 -14.33 9.45 30.27
CA LEU A 231 -14.38 7.99 30.12
C LEU A 231 -14.66 7.30 31.48
N LYS A 232 -14.07 7.78 32.58
CA LYS A 232 -14.36 7.27 33.93
C LYS A 232 -15.81 7.51 34.31
N GLN A 233 -16.34 8.73 34.14
CA GLN A 233 -17.73 9.06 34.44
C GLN A 233 -18.72 8.19 33.64
N VAL A 234 -18.44 7.95 32.36
CA VAL A 234 -19.25 7.05 31.51
C VAL A 234 -19.17 5.60 32.00
N SER A 235 -17.99 5.15 32.40
CA SER A 235 -17.78 3.81 32.96
C SER A 235 -18.58 3.63 34.26
N ASP A 236 -18.53 4.60 35.15
CA ASP A 236 -19.23 4.56 36.45
C ASP A 236 -20.75 4.64 36.27
N SER A 237 -21.24 5.45 35.33
CA SER A 237 -22.67 5.63 35.05
C SER A 237 -23.33 4.45 34.33
N LYS A 238 -22.56 3.65 33.59
CA LYS A 238 -23.04 2.50 32.79
C LYS A 238 -22.64 1.13 33.35
N ASN A 239 -22.41 1.00 34.64
CA ASN A 239 -22.02 -0.25 35.28
C ASN A 239 -20.80 -0.93 34.60
N GLY A 240 -19.82 -0.17 34.22
CA GLY A 240 -18.58 -0.68 33.62
C GLY A 240 -18.62 -0.91 32.10
N LEU A 241 -19.68 -0.48 31.42
CA LEU A 241 -19.77 -0.52 29.95
C LEU A 241 -19.16 0.74 29.31
N VAL A 242 -17.89 1.06 29.61
CA VAL A 242 -17.08 1.79 28.60
C VAL A 242 -16.92 0.83 27.44
N ASP A 243 -17.26 1.31 26.25
CA ASP A 243 -17.15 0.52 25.04
C ASP A 243 -15.71 -0.06 24.96
N LYS A 244 -15.61 -1.40 25.10
CA LYS A 244 -14.31 -2.13 25.08
C LYS A 244 -13.53 -1.90 23.79
N ASN A 245 -14.19 -1.27 22.81
CA ASN A 245 -13.61 -0.95 21.52
C ASN A 245 -12.96 0.44 21.48
N LEU A 246 -13.01 1.23 22.58
CA LEU A 246 -12.30 2.52 22.64
C LEU A 246 -10.83 2.28 22.94
N GLN A 247 -9.97 2.82 22.08
CA GLN A 247 -8.52 2.68 22.18
C GLN A 247 -7.83 4.04 22.04
N PHE A 248 -6.84 4.29 22.90
CA PHE A 248 -5.91 5.38 22.67
C PHE A 248 -4.87 4.97 21.62
N GLY A 249 -4.46 5.93 20.83
CA GLY A 249 -3.44 5.74 19.81
C GLY A 249 -2.67 7.02 19.55
N LEU A 250 -1.87 7.01 18.51
CA LEU A 250 -0.95 8.08 18.17
C LEU A 250 -1.22 8.60 16.75
N ILE A 251 -1.09 9.92 16.61
CA ILE A 251 -0.86 10.58 15.34
C ILE A 251 0.58 11.08 15.39
N VAL A 252 1.42 10.67 14.45
CA VAL A 252 2.85 11.03 14.39
C VAL A 252 3.15 11.63 13.03
N TRP A 253 4.11 12.54 12.94
CA TRP A 253 4.48 13.14 11.66
C TRP A 253 5.97 13.46 11.56
N GLU A 254 6.41 13.82 10.39
CA GLU A 254 7.80 14.16 10.11
C GLU A 254 8.26 15.40 10.88
N LYS A 255 9.50 15.36 11.38
CA LYS A 255 10.07 16.45 12.19
C LYS A 255 10.12 17.78 11.44
N GLU A 256 10.45 17.77 10.15
CA GLU A 256 10.65 18.96 9.36
C GLU A 256 9.58 19.18 8.29
N LEU A 257 8.66 18.21 8.11
CA LEU A 257 7.66 18.21 7.04
C LEU A 257 8.28 18.45 5.65
N LYS A 258 9.44 17.83 5.39
CA LYS A 258 10.09 17.88 4.08
C LYS A 258 9.40 16.90 3.13
N PRO A 259 9.15 17.30 1.86
CA PRO A 259 8.57 16.39 0.90
C PRO A 259 9.42 15.13 0.68
N SER A 260 8.84 13.96 0.85
CA SER A 260 9.47 12.66 0.58
C SER A 260 8.89 12.04 -0.68
N THR A 261 9.77 11.55 -1.56
CA THR A 261 9.41 10.79 -2.76
C THR A 261 9.47 9.29 -2.53
N ASP A 262 9.92 8.85 -1.36
CA ASP A 262 10.10 7.43 -1.06
C ASP A 262 8.77 6.69 -0.98
N TYR A 263 8.74 5.52 -1.61
CA TYR A 263 7.67 4.55 -1.49
C TYR A 263 8.08 3.40 -0.59
N PHE A 264 7.12 2.86 0.13
CA PHE A 264 7.30 1.67 0.97
C PHE A 264 6.21 0.68 0.63
N VAL A 265 6.59 -0.56 0.43
CA VAL A 265 5.64 -1.66 0.21
C VAL A 265 5.66 -2.68 1.34
N ASN A 266 6.75 -2.74 2.12
CA ASN A 266 6.89 -3.68 3.22
C ASN A 266 6.33 -3.09 4.51
N LEU A 267 5.25 -3.68 5.01
CA LEU A 267 4.73 -3.38 6.34
C LEU A 267 5.78 -3.75 7.39
N PRO A 268 6.19 -2.82 8.29
CA PRO A 268 7.08 -3.16 9.38
C PRO A 268 6.43 -4.19 10.32
N ARG A 269 7.08 -5.35 10.51
CA ARG A 269 6.58 -6.48 11.30
C ARG A 269 7.40 -6.75 12.56
N SER A 270 8.48 -6.01 12.75
CA SER A 270 9.34 -6.08 13.92
C SER A 270 9.71 -4.68 14.37
N PHE A 271 10.16 -4.57 15.63
CA PHE A 271 10.61 -3.29 16.18
C PHE A 271 11.76 -2.68 15.36
N ASN A 272 12.70 -3.50 14.88
CA ASN A 272 13.81 -3.02 14.06
C ASN A 272 13.31 -2.46 12.71
N GLN A 273 12.37 -3.14 12.06
CA GLN A 273 11.76 -2.64 10.81
C GLN A 273 10.95 -1.36 11.04
N LEU A 274 10.31 -1.23 12.20
CA LEU A 274 9.61 -0.02 12.59
C LEU A 274 10.57 1.16 12.80
N ILE A 275 11.74 0.90 13.41
CA ILE A 275 12.82 1.91 13.53
C ILE A 275 13.34 2.32 12.15
N GLU A 276 13.54 1.36 11.23
CA GLU A 276 13.97 1.67 9.87
C GLU A 276 12.93 2.49 9.11
N PHE A 277 11.65 2.12 9.22
CA PHE A 277 10.53 2.89 8.66
C PHE A 277 10.52 4.31 9.20
N SER A 278 10.62 4.48 10.52
CA SER A 278 10.68 5.79 11.19
C SER A 278 11.86 6.64 10.70
N LYS A 279 13.05 6.04 10.54
CA LYS A 279 14.25 6.73 10.01
C LYS A 279 14.08 7.15 8.55
N LYS A 280 13.59 6.27 7.70
CA LYS A 280 13.38 6.55 6.26
C LYS A 280 12.32 7.62 6.02
N THR A 281 11.25 7.60 6.80
CA THR A 281 10.17 8.59 6.72
C THR A 281 10.42 9.83 7.56
N ASN A 282 11.49 9.87 8.35
CA ASN A 282 11.80 10.93 9.31
C ASN A 282 10.67 11.24 10.32
N ILE A 283 9.82 10.25 10.60
CA ILE A 283 8.69 10.37 11.54
C ILE A 283 9.20 10.20 12.97
N ASP A 284 8.71 11.00 13.91
CA ASP A 284 9.08 10.93 15.32
C ASP A 284 8.28 9.87 16.12
N LEU A 285 8.28 8.66 15.58
CA LEU A 285 7.51 7.56 16.13
C LEU A 285 8.00 7.14 17.52
N LEU A 286 9.32 7.14 17.74
CA LEU A 286 9.92 6.69 19.00
C LEU A 286 9.60 7.63 20.16
N SER A 287 9.59 8.94 19.96
CA SER A 287 9.21 9.90 21.01
C SER A 287 7.75 9.71 21.43
N GLY A 288 6.86 9.51 20.44
CA GLY A 288 5.45 9.22 20.71
C GLY A 288 5.27 7.95 21.53
N PHE A 289 5.96 6.85 21.18
CA PHE A 289 5.90 5.61 21.93
C PHE A 289 6.52 5.72 23.33
N ALA A 290 7.68 6.35 23.44
CA ALA A 290 8.33 6.54 24.74
C ALA A 290 7.39 7.23 25.73
N TRP A 291 6.69 8.27 25.28
CA TRP A 291 5.69 8.92 26.10
C TRP A 291 4.47 8.02 26.36
N PHE A 292 3.94 7.38 25.34
CA PHE A 292 2.72 6.57 25.40
C PHE A 292 2.88 5.44 26.43
N PHE A 293 3.98 4.68 26.38
CA PHE A 293 4.24 3.58 27.30
C PHE A 293 4.77 4.01 28.67
N SER A 294 5.28 5.23 28.82
CA SER A 294 5.64 5.78 30.13
C SER A 294 4.45 6.31 30.93
N SER A 295 3.32 6.56 30.27
CA SER A 295 2.12 7.10 30.90
C SER A 295 1.41 6.04 31.76
N PRO A 296 1.23 6.24 33.08
CA PRO A 296 0.57 5.27 33.95
C PRO A 296 -0.87 4.93 33.52
N SER A 297 -1.56 5.90 32.91
CA SER A 297 -2.95 5.72 32.44
C SER A 297 -3.08 4.86 31.19
N LEU A 298 -1.98 4.56 30.50
CA LEU A 298 -1.94 3.84 29.22
C LEU A 298 -1.17 2.52 29.30
N LYS A 299 -0.64 2.16 30.47
CA LYS A 299 0.22 0.97 30.68
C LYS A 299 -0.41 -0.38 30.35
N LEU A 300 -1.72 -0.47 30.19
CA LEU A 300 -2.45 -1.73 29.95
C LEU A 300 -2.93 -1.85 28.50
N ILE A 301 -2.37 -1.07 27.57
CA ILE A 301 -2.79 -1.09 26.17
C ILE A 301 -1.82 -1.97 25.41
N ASP A 302 -2.31 -3.14 24.99
CA ASP A 302 -1.53 -4.12 24.20
C ASP A 302 -1.43 -3.73 22.73
N ASN A 303 -2.41 -2.96 22.24
CA ASN A 303 -2.53 -2.62 20.83
C ASN A 303 -2.68 -1.12 20.64
N VAL A 304 -1.85 -0.54 19.77
CA VAL A 304 -1.80 0.90 19.55
C VAL A 304 -2.06 1.22 18.08
N PRO A 305 -3.22 1.81 17.72
CA PRO A 305 -3.42 2.36 16.39
C PRO A 305 -2.58 3.62 16.20
N VAL A 306 -1.92 3.73 15.06
CA VAL A 306 -1.04 4.85 14.71
C VAL A 306 -1.39 5.36 13.31
N LEU A 307 -1.54 6.68 13.19
CA LEU A 307 -1.60 7.38 11.91
C LEU A 307 -0.29 8.17 11.73
N ALA A 308 0.50 7.77 10.74
CA ALA A 308 1.77 8.39 10.43
C ALA A 308 1.62 9.35 9.25
N GLY A 309 1.76 10.66 9.50
CA GLY A 309 1.67 11.73 8.51
C GLY A 309 3.00 11.96 7.82
N ILE A 310 3.04 11.75 6.50
CA ILE A 310 4.21 11.95 5.64
C ILE A 310 3.89 13.06 4.65
N LYS A 311 4.77 14.06 4.55
CA LYS A 311 4.63 15.09 3.53
C LYS A 311 5.10 14.59 2.17
N ARG A 312 4.31 14.85 1.13
CA ARG A 312 4.60 14.48 -0.24
C ARG A 312 4.92 15.69 -1.12
N PRO A 313 5.63 15.50 -2.24
CA PRO A 313 6.01 16.61 -3.12
C PRO A 313 4.82 17.22 -3.88
N LYS A 314 3.70 16.49 -3.94
CA LYS A 314 2.46 16.90 -4.62
C LYS A 314 1.26 16.44 -3.79
N ASN A 315 0.09 16.97 -4.08
CA ASN A 315 -1.15 16.51 -3.44
C ASN A 315 -1.37 15.02 -3.64
N ILE A 316 -1.88 14.36 -2.61
CA ILE A 316 -2.22 12.94 -2.65
C ILE A 316 -3.45 12.72 -3.54
N ILE A 317 -3.45 11.66 -4.33
CA ILE A 317 -4.59 11.29 -5.18
C ILE A 317 -5.86 11.21 -4.34
N GLY A 318 -6.88 11.97 -4.76
CA GLY A 318 -8.18 12.05 -4.09
C GLY A 318 -8.26 13.08 -2.96
N TYR A 319 -7.17 13.84 -2.68
CA TYR A 319 -7.15 14.87 -1.64
C TYR A 319 -6.54 16.18 -2.13
N ASN A 320 -6.98 17.28 -1.54
CA ASN A 320 -6.40 18.62 -1.77
C ASN A 320 -5.31 18.92 -0.72
N SER A 321 -4.44 17.98 -0.47
CA SER A 321 -3.35 18.12 0.50
C SER A 321 -2.18 17.19 0.12
N ASP A 322 -0.98 17.57 0.53
CA ASP A 322 0.26 16.86 0.34
C ASP A 322 0.67 16.00 1.56
N ILE A 323 -0.20 15.87 2.55
CA ILE A 323 0.03 14.98 3.69
C ILE A 323 -0.60 13.61 3.41
N GLU A 324 0.21 12.57 3.39
CA GLU A 324 -0.25 11.18 3.36
C GLU A 324 -0.31 10.61 4.77
N PHE A 325 -1.41 9.93 5.11
CA PHE A 325 -1.52 9.22 6.39
C PHE A 325 -1.40 7.71 6.17
N VAL A 326 -0.33 7.16 6.72
CA VAL A 326 -0.09 5.70 6.72
C VAL A 326 -0.63 5.12 8.01
N ASN A 327 -1.48 4.10 7.90
CA ASN A 327 -2.02 3.38 9.04
C ASN A 327 -1.04 2.31 9.51
N LEU A 328 -0.74 2.30 10.80
CA LEU A 328 0.01 1.24 11.46
C LEU A 328 -0.80 0.75 12.66
N TYR A 329 -0.73 -0.55 12.92
CA TYR A 329 -1.32 -1.15 14.10
C TYR A 329 -0.24 -1.95 14.82
N ILE A 330 0.09 -1.52 16.02
CA ILE A 330 1.25 -2.01 16.75
C ILE A 330 0.77 -2.80 17.96
N THR A 331 1.08 -4.09 17.97
CA THR A 331 0.83 -4.97 19.11
C THR A 331 2.09 -5.09 19.91
N VAL A 332 2.02 -4.72 21.19
CA VAL A 332 3.09 -4.95 22.17
C VAL A 332 2.81 -6.29 22.82
N LYS A 333 3.74 -7.22 22.70
CA LYS A 333 3.69 -8.49 23.40
C LYS A 333 4.82 -8.50 24.41
N ASP A 334 4.49 -8.77 25.68
CA ASP A 334 5.51 -9.19 26.64
C ASP A 334 6.10 -10.51 26.13
N THR A 335 7.35 -10.49 25.78
CA THR A 335 8.13 -11.71 25.59
C THR A 335 8.79 -11.97 26.95
N ASP A 336 8.20 -12.90 27.70
CA ASP A 336 8.85 -13.48 28.88
C ASP A 336 10.26 -14.01 28.55
#